data_ae8e4603d3b36983a9cbf407ba600077
#
_entry.id   ae8e4603d3b36983a9cbf407ba600077
#
_cell.length_a   1.000
_cell.length_b   1.000
_cell.length_c   1.000
_cell.angle_alpha   90.00
_cell.angle_beta   90.00
_cell.angle_gamma   90.00
#
_symmetry.space_group_name_H-M   'P 1'
#
loop_
_entity.id
_entity.type
_entity.pdbx_description
1 polymer ?
#
loop_
_entity_poly.entity_id
_entity_poly.type
_entity_poly.pdbx_seq_one_letter_code
_entity_poly.pdbx_strand_id
1 'polypeptide(L)'
;GAQWNPTVIENSEGPAIVNEQALNKLDLNDGVINIKTAGQEVKVDNLSGTGGTINAAAQKKEDGKLTSAKLQVGQVDSTAGTPHLAVNYQGINADDLDADTAAAMTQLASNIQAQGATQTQTVAEGDVAGAVVAQVNEDGDVSAVTESANSVMGSLHQIAQNNFLVFRSQMNDMDKRMGDLRTMPHASGMWARAIAGQSEYKSMHNTYQTLQIGADHRIGNFLIGATASYTDGDGSLKNGSSDDKNYNFGLYGSWLGDDGQFVDVTLKRHHTQSDYDLYYTRGEKVDGSMHTSGTSLSVEYGRRFNIANTNYYLEPQAELMYGHLDSADYTTGNGVRISQDAIKSLVGRLGIAAGWVSPEKTGSAYIKASVLNDWEAESDIRASKDGIS
;
A
#
# COMPACT_ATOMS: atom_id res chain seq x y z
N GLY A 1 32.98 14.10 -0.28
CA GLY A 1 33.83 13.12 0.36
C GLY A 1 34.78 12.45 -0.60
N ALA A 2 35.92 11.98 -0.12
CA ALA A 2 36.87 11.22 -0.94
C ALA A 2 36.31 9.81 -1.23
N GLN A 3 36.64 9.27 -2.41
CA GLN A 3 36.31 7.89 -2.77
C GLN A 3 37.58 7.10 -2.96
N TRP A 4 37.60 5.88 -2.43
CA TRP A 4 38.65 4.91 -2.68
C TRP A 4 38.09 3.68 -3.36
N ASN A 5 38.67 3.31 -4.48
CA ASN A 5 38.26 2.18 -5.33
C ASN A 5 39.45 1.20 -5.44
N PRO A 6 39.61 0.28 -4.46
CA PRO A 6 40.63 -0.76 -4.59
C PRO A 6 40.33 -1.64 -5.79
N THR A 7 41.32 -1.86 -6.67
CA THR A 7 41.17 -2.59 -7.91
C THR A 7 41.84 -3.94 -7.83
N VAL A 8 41.25 -4.98 -8.46
CA VAL A 8 41.92 -6.27 -8.71
C VAL A 8 42.83 -6.11 -9.91
N ILE A 9 44.09 -6.55 -9.78
CA ILE A 9 45.01 -6.61 -10.90
C ILE A 9 44.79 -7.95 -11.59
N GLU A 10 44.25 -7.94 -12.81
CA GLU A 10 44.15 -9.13 -13.66
C GLU A 10 45.49 -9.49 -14.24
N ASN A 11 45.99 -10.71 -13.99
CA ASN A 11 47.11 -11.25 -14.70
C ASN A 11 46.64 -11.86 -16.01
N SER A 12 47.31 -11.52 -17.14
CA SER A 12 46.99 -11.96 -18.49
C SER A 12 47.23 -13.47 -18.75
N GLU A 13 47.71 -14.24 -17.80
CA GLU A 13 48.09 -15.66 -17.96
C GLU A 13 47.71 -16.57 -16.79
N GLY A 14 46.50 -16.43 -16.18
CA GLY A 14 46.08 -17.33 -15.11
C GLY A 14 44.76 -16.98 -14.46
N PRO A 15 44.26 -17.82 -13.52
CA PRO A 15 43.04 -17.46 -12.75
C PRO A 15 43.32 -16.14 -12.01
N ALA A 16 42.33 -15.25 -12.03
CA ALA A 16 42.37 -13.94 -11.40
C ALA A 16 42.96 -14.06 -9.97
N ILE A 17 44.15 -13.50 -9.77
CA ILE A 17 44.72 -13.39 -8.42
C ILE A 17 43.98 -12.22 -7.76
N VAL A 18 43.18 -12.50 -6.76
CA VAL A 18 42.62 -11.47 -5.88
C VAL A 18 43.77 -10.86 -5.11
N ASN A 19 44.27 -9.70 -5.59
CA ASN A 19 45.33 -8.99 -4.89
C ASN A 19 44.78 -8.45 -3.57
N GLU A 20 45.38 -8.88 -2.49
CA GLU A 20 45.20 -8.22 -1.19
C GLU A 20 45.69 -6.77 -1.35
N GLN A 21 44.77 -5.83 -1.24
CA GLN A 21 45.17 -4.42 -1.12
C GLN A 21 45.30 -4.09 0.38
N ALA A 22 46.47 -3.67 0.75
CA ALA A 22 46.77 -3.28 2.14
C ALA A 22 47.08 -1.79 2.25
N LEU A 23 46.44 -1.13 3.18
CA LEU A 23 46.75 0.24 3.59
C LEU A 23 47.24 0.26 5.03
N ASN A 24 48.33 0.96 5.29
CA ASN A 24 48.85 1.12 6.66
C ASN A 24 47.90 1.99 7.51
N LYS A 25 47.30 3.00 6.92
CA LYS A 25 46.40 3.92 7.61
C LYS A 25 45.30 4.42 6.67
N LEU A 26 44.06 4.41 7.19
CA LEU A 26 42.89 4.99 6.55
C LEU A 26 42.20 5.92 7.56
N ASP A 27 42.10 7.20 7.20
CA ASP A 27 41.31 8.18 7.96
C ASP A 27 39.98 8.40 7.18
N LEU A 28 38.90 7.85 7.73
CA LEU A 28 37.59 7.82 7.06
C LEU A 28 36.63 8.78 7.78
N ASN A 29 36.33 9.91 7.12
CA ASN A 29 35.41 10.93 7.58
C ASN A 29 34.39 11.19 6.46
N ASP A 30 33.22 10.50 6.51
CA ASP A 30 32.16 10.53 5.51
C ASP A 30 32.67 10.17 4.07
N GLY A 31 33.78 9.43 3.99
CA GLY A 31 34.32 8.93 2.73
C GLY A 31 33.61 7.66 2.26
N VAL A 32 33.88 7.24 1.03
CA VAL A 32 33.29 6.03 0.41
C VAL A 32 34.41 5.08 -0.02
N ILE A 33 34.29 3.80 0.37
CA ILE A 33 35.09 2.69 -0.11
C ILE A 33 34.25 1.84 -1.03
N ASN A 34 34.65 1.63 -2.27
CA ASN A 34 33.95 0.77 -3.22
C ASN A 34 34.77 -0.49 -3.52
N ILE A 35 34.43 -1.62 -2.93
CA ILE A 35 35.06 -2.91 -3.21
C ILE A 35 34.22 -3.62 -4.26
N LYS A 36 34.64 -3.58 -5.53
CA LYS A 36 33.82 -3.87 -6.70
C LYS A 36 33.76 -5.35 -7.10
N THR A 37 34.55 -6.21 -6.46
CA THR A 37 34.59 -7.64 -6.79
C THR A 37 34.24 -8.49 -5.57
N ALA A 38 33.23 -9.36 -5.70
CA ALA A 38 32.88 -10.31 -4.67
C ALA A 38 34.06 -11.28 -4.43
N GLY A 39 34.40 -11.49 -3.13
CA GLY A 39 35.57 -12.26 -2.73
C GLY A 39 36.90 -11.50 -2.70
N GLN A 40 36.94 -10.25 -3.19
CA GLN A 40 38.12 -9.39 -3.03
C GLN A 40 38.33 -9.06 -1.55
N GLU A 41 39.59 -9.13 -1.09
CA GLU A 41 39.98 -8.80 0.28
C GLU A 41 40.74 -7.46 0.32
N VAL A 42 40.34 -6.59 1.23
CA VAL A 42 40.98 -5.30 1.50
C VAL A 42 41.42 -5.30 2.96
N LYS A 43 42.70 -4.99 3.21
CA LYS A 43 43.29 -4.88 4.55
C LYS A 43 43.62 -3.43 4.88
N VAL A 44 43.29 -3.01 6.07
CA VAL A 44 43.62 -1.70 6.64
C VAL A 44 44.24 -1.93 8.01
N ASP A 45 45.50 -1.56 8.20
CA ASP A 45 46.15 -1.78 9.50
C ASP A 45 45.54 -0.90 10.58
N ASN A 46 45.29 0.38 10.27
CA ASN A 46 44.72 1.33 11.22
C ASN A 46 43.58 2.15 10.56
N LEU A 47 42.39 2.09 11.15
CA LEU A 47 41.23 2.91 10.77
C LEU A 47 41.02 3.99 11.83
N SER A 48 40.88 5.24 11.39
CA SER A 48 40.57 6.40 12.22
C SER A 48 39.43 7.23 11.58
N GLY A 49 38.94 8.20 12.32
CA GLY A 49 37.91 9.12 11.86
C GLY A 49 36.52 8.79 12.37
N THR A 50 35.50 9.44 11.82
CA THR A 50 34.08 9.27 12.22
C THR A 50 33.38 8.07 11.57
N GLY A 51 34.02 7.47 10.57
CA GLY A 51 33.45 6.40 9.74
C GLY A 51 33.03 6.88 8.35
N GLY A 52 32.25 6.05 7.65
CA GLY A 52 31.81 6.35 6.27
C GLY A 52 31.10 5.17 5.65
N THR A 53 30.99 5.18 4.32
CA THR A 53 30.23 4.19 3.55
C THR A 53 31.16 3.17 2.89
N ILE A 54 30.81 1.90 2.99
CA ILE A 54 31.45 0.79 2.31
C ILE A 54 30.44 0.17 1.35
N ASN A 55 30.70 0.25 0.05
CA ASN A 55 29.94 -0.47 -0.97
C ASN A 55 30.70 -1.77 -1.25
N ALA A 56 30.18 -2.89 -0.76
CA ALA A 56 30.79 -4.20 -0.87
C ALA A 56 30.09 -5.04 -1.95
N ALA A 57 30.81 -5.40 -3.01
CA ALA A 57 30.25 -6.30 -4.01
C ALA A 57 29.91 -7.65 -3.38
N ALA A 58 28.75 -8.18 -3.72
CA ALA A 58 28.29 -9.49 -3.28
C ALA A 58 27.63 -10.23 -4.46
N GLN A 59 27.60 -11.55 -4.40
CA GLN A 59 26.93 -12.40 -5.36
C GLN A 59 26.40 -13.68 -4.72
N LYS A 60 25.30 -14.20 -5.25
CA LYS A 60 24.83 -15.54 -4.98
C LYS A 60 25.45 -16.49 -6.00
N LYS A 61 26.13 -17.53 -5.54
CA LYS A 61 26.73 -18.55 -6.40
C LYS A 61 25.66 -19.54 -6.88
N GLU A 62 26.00 -20.35 -7.90
CA GLU A 62 25.12 -21.41 -8.42
C GLU A 62 24.75 -22.47 -7.35
N ASP A 63 25.60 -22.68 -6.34
CA ASP A 63 25.34 -23.55 -5.20
C ASP A 63 24.44 -22.91 -4.11
N GLY A 64 23.92 -21.72 -4.37
CA GLY A 64 23.06 -20.95 -3.47
C GLY A 64 23.83 -20.14 -2.40
N LYS A 65 25.15 -20.31 -2.28
CA LYS A 65 25.93 -19.59 -1.25
C LYS A 65 26.19 -18.15 -1.62
N LEU A 66 26.09 -17.30 -0.62
CA LEU A 66 26.44 -15.88 -0.72
C LEU A 66 27.96 -15.71 -0.59
N THR A 67 28.51 -14.86 -1.43
CA THR A 67 29.91 -14.43 -1.37
C THR A 67 29.94 -12.91 -1.44
N SER A 68 30.70 -12.24 -0.56
CA SER A 68 30.89 -10.80 -0.61
C SER A 68 32.36 -10.43 -0.58
N ALA A 69 32.64 -9.19 -0.94
CA ALA A 69 33.94 -8.55 -0.67
C ALA A 69 34.23 -8.56 0.84
N LYS A 70 35.50 -8.56 1.19
CA LYS A 70 36.00 -8.61 2.56
C LYS A 70 36.77 -7.35 2.91
N LEU A 71 36.55 -6.85 4.10
CA LEU A 71 37.37 -5.81 4.72
C LEU A 71 37.89 -6.31 6.06
N GLN A 72 39.24 -6.25 6.24
CA GLN A 72 39.89 -6.54 7.50
C GLN A 72 40.56 -5.27 8.02
N VAL A 73 40.19 -4.86 9.21
CA VAL A 73 40.80 -3.73 9.94
C VAL A 73 41.58 -4.28 11.10
N GLY A 74 42.88 -3.98 11.19
CA GLY A 74 43.76 -4.43 12.26
C GLY A 74 43.49 -3.73 13.58
N GLN A 75 43.39 -2.40 13.55
CA GLN A 75 43.05 -1.57 14.70
C GLN A 75 42.11 -0.43 14.31
N VAL A 76 41.15 -0.13 15.20
CA VAL A 76 40.28 1.04 15.08
C VAL A 76 40.70 2.05 16.14
N ASP A 77 41.02 3.25 15.71
CA ASP A 77 41.31 4.37 16.62
C ASP A 77 40.00 5.08 17.02
N SER A 78 39.54 4.82 18.21
CA SER A 78 38.31 5.41 18.75
C SER A 78 38.58 6.61 19.70
N THR A 79 39.78 7.19 19.68
CA THR A 79 40.13 8.31 20.56
C THR A 79 39.31 9.58 20.30
N ALA A 80 38.84 9.76 19.07
CA ALA A 80 37.94 10.86 18.66
C ALA A 80 36.45 10.50 18.68
N GLY A 81 36.10 9.28 19.13
CA GLY A 81 34.75 8.69 19.12
C GLY A 81 34.72 7.37 18.33
N THR A 82 33.70 6.53 18.58
CA THR A 82 33.56 5.25 17.88
C THR A 82 33.17 5.49 16.43
N PRO A 83 34.00 5.06 15.44
CA PRO A 83 33.63 5.17 14.03
C PRO A 83 32.37 4.35 13.69
N HIS A 84 31.55 4.85 12.79
CA HIS A 84 30.39 4.13 12.26
C HIS A 84 30.57 3.82 10.77
N LEU A 85 30.39 2.55 10.38
CA LEU A 85 30.50 2.09 8.99
C LEU A 85 29.12 1.72 8.47
N ALA A 86 28.67 2.42 7.40
CA ALA A 86 27.49 2.07 6.65
C ALA A 86 27.89 1.14 5.50
N VAL A 87 27.55 -0.15 5.60
CA VAL A 87 27.92 -1.17 4.59
C VAL A 87 26.73 -1.47 3.71
N ASN A 88 26.88 -1.25 2.42
CA ASN A 88 25.86 -1.56 1.42
C ASN A 88 26.35 -2.68 0.52
N TYR A 89 25.64 -3.80 0.50
CA TYR A 89 25.95 -4.91 -0.42
C TYR A 89 25.41 -4.62 -1.81
N GLN A 90 26.29 -4.77 -2.82
CA GLN A 90 26.00 -4.48 -4.23
C GLN A 90 26.04 -5.78 -5.04
N GLY A 91 25.07 -5.97 -5.94
CA GLY A 91 24.98 -7.15 -6.81
C GLY A 91 24.12 -8.29 -6.25
N ILE A 92 23.59 -8.12 -5.04
CA ILE A 92 22.53 -8.94 -4.46
C ILE A 92 21.40 -8.06 -3.96
N ASN A 93 20.24 -8.65 -3.75
CA ASN A 93 19.10 -8.03 -3.10
C ASN A 93 18.48 -9.02 -2.08
N ALA A 94 17.44 -8.61 -1.37
CA ALA A 94 16.84 -9.39 -0.32
C ALA A 94 16.24 -10.74 -0.79
N ASP A 95 15.82 -10.82 -2.06
CA ASP A 95 15.34 -12.10 -2.65
C ASP A 95 16.46 -13.14 -2.79
N ASP A 96 17.73 -12.72 -2.75
CA ASP A 96 18.87 -13.62 -2.78
C ASP A 96 19.22 -14.22 -1.41
N LEU A 97 18.66 -13.66 -0.32
CA LEU A 97 18.88 -14.16 1.03
C LEU A 97 18.09 -15.47 1.23
N ASP A 98 18.62 -16.38 2.03
CA ASP A 98 17.90 -17.58 2.39
C ASP A 98 16.75 -17.27 3.37
N ALA A 99 15.87 -18.24 3.60
CA ALA A 99 14.73 -18.10 4.52
C ALA A 99 15.14 -17.68 5.95
N ASP A 100 16.38 -18.00 6.37
CA ASP A 100 16.99 -17.46 7.59
C ASP A 100 17.82 -16.22 7.26
N THR A 101 17.14 -15.08 7.10
CA THR A 101 17.76 -13.79 6.81
C THR A 101 18.76 -13.36 7.88
N ALA A 102 18.53 -13.72 9.15
CA ALA A 102 19.44 -13.40 10.24
C ALA A 102 20.77 -14.15 10.10
N ALA A 103 20.74 -15.45 9.74
CA ALA A 103 21.92 -16.22 9.48
C ALA A 103 22.69 -15.72 8.24
N ALA A 104 21.98 -15.37 7.16
CA ALA A 104 22.55 -14.81 5.94
C ALA A 104 23.27 -13.46 6.24
N MET A 105 22.63 -12.57 6.97
CA MET A 105 23.23 -11.29 7.36
C MET A 105 24.41 -11.48 8.30
N THR A 106 24.38 -12.43 9.23
CA THR A 106 25.52 -12.76 10.09
C THR A 106 26.71 -13.26 9.27
N GLN A 107 26.46 -14.10 8.25
CA GLN A 107 27.51 -14.56 7.34
C GLN A 107 28.12 -13.39 6.55
N LEU A 108 27.30 -12.50 5.99
CA LEU A 108 27.78 -11.30 5.29
C LEU A 108 28.57 -10.39 6.22
N ALA A 109 28.09 -10.16 7.45
CA ALA A 109 28.72 -9.30 8.43
C ALA A 109 30.12 -9.80 8.80
N SER A 110 30.34 -11.12 8.88
CA SER A 110 31.62 -11.71 9.19
C SER A 110 32.74 -11.37 8.17
N ASN A 111 32.39 -10.90 6.98
CA ASN A 111 33.32 -10.46 5.97
C ASN A 111 33.80 -9.00 6.17
N ILE A 112 33.17 -8.23 7.05
CA ILE A 112 33.55 -6.84 7.36
C ILE A 112 34.03 -6.78 8.80
N GLN A 113 35.31 -7.07 8.97
CA GLN A 113 35.95 -7.17 10.30
C GLN A 113 36.58 -5.82 10.66
N ALA A 114 35.93 -5.10 11.58
CA ALA A 114 36.38 -3.79 12.09
C ALA A 114 36.02 -3.65 13.57
N GLN A 115 36.64 -4.47 14.43
CA GLN A 115 36.45 -4.37 15.87
C GLN A 115 36.83 -2.98 16.40
N GLY A 116 35.98 -2.39 17.23
CA GLY A 116 36.09 -1.01 17.71
C GLY A 116 35.25 -0.01 16.87
N ALA A 117 34.63 -0.44 15.78
CA ALA A 117 33.65 0.34 15.00
C ALA A 117 32.26 -0.29 15.08
N THR A 118 31.22 0.53 15.11
CA THR A 118 29.85 0.05 14.92
C THR A 118 29.54 0.00 13.42
N GLN A 119 28.60 -0.90 13.02
CA GLN A 119 28.23 -1.02 11.60
C GLN A 119 26.72 -1.09 11.43
N THR A 120 26.24 -0.48 10.35
CA THR A 120 24.90 -0.74 9.80
C THR A 120 25.08 -1.37 8.42
N GLN A 121 24.68 -2.63 8.27
CA GLN A 121 24.84 -3.39 7.04
C GLN A 121 23.52 -3.57 6.36
N THR A 122 23.42 -3.25 5.06
CA THR A 122 22.16 -3.21 4.32
C THR A 122 22.25 -4.06 3.06
N VAL A 123 21.24 -4.92 2.88
CA VAL A 123 20.90 -5.56 1.62
C VAL A 123 19.62 -4.89 1.11
N ALA A 124 19.65 -4.37 -0.11
CA ALA A 124 18.52 -3.65 -0.70
C ALA A 124 17.31 -4.57 -0.89
N GLU A 125 16.11 -4.00 -0.96
CA GLU A 125 14.90 -4.76 -1.26
C GLU A 125 15.02 -5.50 -2.60
N GLY A 126 14.41 -6.69 -2.65
CA GLY A 126 14.25 -7.48 -3.86
C GLY A 126 12.96 -7.11 -4.63
N ASP A 127 12.53 -8.01 -5.47
CA ASP A 127 11.24 -7.87 -6.15
C ASP A 127 10.08 -8.26 -5.20
N VAL A 128 10.32 -9.18 -4.27
CA VAL A 128 9.36 -9.70 -3.30
C VAL A 128 9.71 -9.28 -1.88
N ALA A 129 10.95 -9.56 -1.45
CA ALA A 129 11.39 -9.28 -0.08
C ALA A 129 11.72 -7.80 0.12
N GLY A 130 11.46 -7.29 1.32
CA GLY A 130 11.85 -5.95 1.74
C GLY A 130 13.34 -5.85 2.07
N ALA A 131 13.87 -4.64 2.21
CA ALA A 131 15.28 -4.44 2.55
C ALA A 131 15.60 -5.01 3.94
N VAL A 132 16.78 -5.61 4.07
CA VAL A 132 17.28 -6.22 5.31
C VAL A 132 18.46 -5.39 5.84
N VAL A 133 18.38 -5.04 7.13
CA VAL A 133 19.39 -4.24 7.81
C VAL A 133 19.87 -4.98 9.05
N ALA A 134 21.19 -5.16 9.16
CA ALA A 134 21.85 -5.69 10.35
C ALA A 134 22.62 -4.58 11.09
N GLN A 135 22.50 -4.53 12.41
CA GLN A 135 23.30 -3.72 13.29
C GLN A 135 24.44 -4.57 13.86
N VAL A 136 25.66 -4.09 13.73
CA VAL A 136 26.86 -4.75 14.27
C VAL A 136 27.48 -3.88 15.34
N ASN A 137 27.75 -4.46 16.51
CA ASN A 137 28.35 -3.77 17.65
C ASN A 137 29.86 -3.61 17.47
N GLU A 138 30.53 -2.95 18.44
CA GLU A 138 31.98 -2.73 18.45
C GLU A 138 32.79 -4.03 18.55
N ASP A 139 32.22 -5.11 19.09
CA ASP A 139 32.85 -6.41 19.16
C ASP A 139 32.80 -7.18 17.83
N GLY A 140 32.05 -6.67 16.85
CA GLY A 140 31.85 -7.29 15.56
C GLY A 140 30.67 -8.27 15.51
N ASP A 141 29.85 -8.32 16.57
CA ASP A 141 28.70 -9.20 16.65
C ASP A 141 27.44 -8.52 16.10
N VAL A 142 26.63 -9.28 15.37
CA VAL A 142 25.31 -8.83 14.91
C VAL A 142 24.37 -8.74 16.11
N SER A 143 23.97 -7.55 16.46
CA SER A 143 23.11 -7.27 17.63
C SER A 143 21.62 -7.24 17.29
N ALA A 144 21.26 -6.92 16.04
CA ALA A 144 19.90 -6.90 15.56
C ALA A 144 19.85 -7.08 14.04
N VAL A 145 18.82 -7.77 13.55
CA VAL A 145 18.46 -7.82 12.12
C VAL A 145 17.01 -7.39 11.99
N THR A 146 16.74 -6.46 11.09
CA THR A 146 15.40 -5.93 10.81
C THR A 146 15.10 -6.03 9.31
N GLU A 147 13.87 -6.41 9.01
CA GLU A 147 13.35 -6.46 7.66
C GLU A 147 12.30 -5.36 7.50
N SER A 148 12.35 -4.63 6.41
CA SER A 148 11.32 -3.67 6.05
C SER A 148 10.29 -4.30 5.11
N ALA A 149 9.09 -3.72 5.03
CA ALA A 149 8.17 -4.10 3.97
C ALA A 149 8.75 -3.69 2.60
N ASN A 150 8.53 -4.52 1.58
CA ASN A 150 8.86 -4.17 0.20
C ASN A 150 8.05 -2.94 -0.23
N SER A 151 8.69 -1.95 -0.85
CA SER A 151 8.08 -0.66 -1.16
C SER A 151 6.95 -0.77 -2.18
N VAL A 152 7.13 -1.60 -3.22
CA VAL A 152 6.11 -1.84 -4.25
C VAL A 152 4.93 -2.62 -3.66
N MET A 153 5.20 -3.67 -2.86
CA MET A 153 4.14 -4.44 -2.19
C MET A 153 3.32 -3.56 -1.23
N GLY A 154 3.99 -2.69 -0.49
CA GLY A 154 3.32 -1.72 0.37
C GLY A 154 2.39 -0.78 -0.41
N SER A 155 2.79 -0.36 -1.60
CA SER A 155 1.98 0.49 -2.47
C SER A 155 0.81 -0.25 -3.11
N LEU A 156 1.02 -1.48 -3.58
CA LEU A 156 -0.07 -2.33 -4.09
C LEU A 156 -1.13 -2.58 -3.00
N HIS A 157 -0.70 -2.81 -1.77
CA HIS A 157 -1.64 -2.92 -0.64
C HIS A 157 -2.43 -1.62 -0.42
N GLN A 158 -1.79 -0.44 -0.53
CA GLN A 158 -2.49 0.84 -0.38
C GLN A 158 -3.51 1.07 -1.50
N ILE A 159 -3.18 0.73 -2.76
CA ILE A 159 -4.11 0.80 -3.89
C ILE A 159 -5.31 -0.12 -3.65
N ALA A 160 -5.08 -1.37 -3.23
CA ALA A 160 -6.15 -2.32 -2.93
C ALA A 160 -7.08 -1.83 -1.81
N GLN A 161 -6.53 -1.26 -0.75
CA GLN A 161 -7.30 -0.67 0.35
C GLN A 161 -8.07 0.58 -0.09
N ASN A 162 -7.48 1.44 -0.94
CA ASN A 162 -8.18 2.57 -1.51
C ASN A 162 -9.37 2.11 -2.38
N ASN A 163 -9.19 1.10 -3.21
CA ASN A 163 -10.26 0.49 -4.01
C ASN A 163 -11.40 -0.04 -3.12
N PHE A 164 -11.05 -0.65 -1.99
CA PHE A 164 -12.03 -1.08 -1.01
C PHE A 164 -12.77 0.11 -0.37
N LEU A 165 -12.08 1.21 -0.03
CA LEU A 165 -12.74 2.42 0.51
C LEU A 165 -13.70 3.05 -0.51
N VAL A 166 -13.31 3.11 -1.79
CA VAL A 166 -14.19 3.59 -2.87
C VAL A 166 -15.40 2.65 -3.03
N PHE A 167 -15.18 1.34 -3.09
CA PHE A 167 -16.25 0.33 -3.12
C PHE A 167 -17.22 0.51 -1.93
N ARG A 168 -16.71 0.62 -0.71
CA ARG A 168 -17.49 0.82 0.50
C ARG A 168 -18.31 2.11 0.46
N SER A 169 -17.74 3.21 -0.02
CA SER A 169 -18.45 4.49 -0.16
C SER A 169 -19.63 4.42 -1.14
N GLN A 170 -19.56 3.49 -2.09
CA GLN A 170 -20.57 3.29 -3.13
C GLN A 170 -21.62 2.21 -2.77
N MET A 171 -21.43 1.46 -1.68
CA MET A 171 -22.39 0.43 -1.26
C MET A 171 -23.79 1.02 -1.02
N ASN A 172 -23.84 2.21 -0.42
CA ASN A 172 -25.08 2.97 -0.26
C ASN A 172 -24.92 4.46 -0.64
N ASP A 173 -24.63 4.72 -1.89
CA ASP A 173 -24.66 6.08 -2.46
C ASP A 173 -26.06 6.52 -2.89
N MET A 174 -27.08 5.65 -2.72
CA MET A 174 -28.47 5.90 -3.10
C MET A 174 -29.27 6.67 -2.02
N ASP A 175 -28.75 6.82 -0.82
CA ASP A 175 -29.38 7.51 0.30
C ASP A 175 -30.02 8.85 -0.08
N LYS A 176 -29.29 9.71 -0.80
CA LYS A 176 -29.80 11.01 -1.22
C LYS A 176 -30.98 10.85 -2.20
N ARG A 177 -30.86 9.93 -3.20
CA ARG A 177 -31.93 9.71 -4.16
C ARG A 177 -33.19 9.20 -3.48
N MET A 178 -33.06 8.24 -2.55
CA MET A 178 -34.16 7.71 -1.78
C MET A 178 -34.82 8.79 -0.91
N GLY A 179 -34.01 9.66 -0.29
CA GLY A 179 -34.50 10.81 0.47
C GLY A 179 -35.31 11.80 -0.38
N ASP A 180 -34.81 12.12 -1.59
CA ASP A 180 -35.52 12.99 -2.53
C ASP A 180 -36.87 12.38 -2.98
N LEU A 181 -36.90 11.07 -3.25
CA LEU A 181 -38.09 10.36 -3.66
C LEU A 181 -39.17 10.28 -2.55
N ARG A 182 -38.77 10.22 -1.28
CA ARG A 182 -39.68 10.30 -0.12
C ARG A 182 -40.27 11.69 0.05
N THR A 183 -39.47 12.71 -0.28
CA THR A 183 -39.80 14.14 -0.03
C THR A 183 -40.56 14.75 -1.18
N MET A 184 -40.20 14.40 -2.42
CA MET A 184 -40.73 14.98 -3.66
C MET A 184 -41.40 13.87 -4.52
N PRO A 185 -42.72 13.69 -4.41
CA PRO A 185 -43.42 12.57 -5.10
C PRO A 185 -43.30 12.61 -6.64
N HIS A 186 -43.03 13.77 -7.23
CA HIS A 186 -42.85 13.96 -8.66
C HIS A 186 -41.40 13.73 -9.13
N ALA A 187 -40.49 13.39 -8.24
CA ALA A 187 -39.06 13.18 -8.57
C ALA A 187 -38.78 11.82 -9.24
N SER A 188 -39.75 10.88 -9.27
CA SER A 188 -39.54 9.59 -9.96
C SER A 188 -39.39 9.78 -11.48
N GLY A 189 -38.45 9.04 -12.08
CA GLY A 189 -38.12 9.12 -13.47
C GLY A 189 -36.62 8.96 -13.73
N MET A 190 -36.15 9.52 -14.82
CA MET A 190 -34.71 9.54 -15.12
C MET A 190 -33.99 10.63 -14.31
N TRP A 191 -32.79 10.31 -13.85
CA TRP A 191 -31.97 11.23 -13.08
C TRP A 191 -30.48 11.04 -13.37
N ALA A 192 -29.68 12.06 -13.10
CA ALA A 192 -28.23 12.01 -13.16
C ALA A 192 -27.62 12.76 -11.98
N ARG A 193 -26.44 12.35 -11.55
CA ARG A 193 -25.68 12.97 -10.47
C ARG A 193 -24.19 12.94 -10.78
N ALA A 194 -23.51 14.04 -10.51
CA ALA A 194 -22.04 14.11 -10.48
C ALA A 194 -21.57 14.23 -9.04
N ILE A 195 -20.51 13.51 -8.70
CA ILE A 195 -19.88 13.51 -7.37
C ILE A 195 -18.39 13.70 -7.59
N ALA A 196 -17.76 14.56 -6.79
CA ALA A 196 -16.30 14.67 -6.69
C ALA A 196 -15.91 14.42 -5.24
N GLY A 197 -14.80 13.73 -5.04
CA GLY A 197 -14.34 13.36 -3.72
C GLY A 197 -12.84 13.10 -3.65
N GLN A 198 -12.39 12.91 -2.43
CA GLN A 198 -11.01 12.54 -2.12
C GLN A 198 -11.04 11.41 -1.10
N SER A 199 -10.06 10.52 -1.17
CA SER A 199 -9.82 9.48 -0.18
C SER A 199 -8.33 9.43 0.15
N GLU A 200 -8.03 9.11 1.40
CA GLU A 200 -6.67 8.97 1.89
C GLU A 200 -6.53 7.66 2.65
N TYR A 201 -5.47 6.93 2.36
CA TYR A 201 -5.09 5.75 3.11
C TYR A 201 -3.57 5.68 3.26
N LYS A 202 -3.07 5.83 4.49
CA LYS A 202 -1.64 5.94 4.81
C LYS A 202 -0.99 7.07 3.99
N SER A 203 -0.07 6.74 3.07
CA SER A 203 0.62 7.71 2.21
C SER A 203 -0.03 7.85 0.82
N MET A 204 -1.08 7.12 0.53
CA MET A 204 -1.83 7.25 -0.72
C MET A 204 -2.88 8.34 -0.58
N HIS A 205 -2.90 9.23 -1.55
CA HIS A 205 -3.93 10.25 -1.74
C HIS A 205 -4.60 10.01 -3.08
N ASN A 206 -5.93 9.91 -3.09
CA ASN A 206 -6.70 9.69 -4.29
C ASN A 206 -7.76 10.77 -4.45
N THR A 207 -7.88 11.35 -5.64
CA THR A 207 -8.96 12.24 -6.03
C THR A 207 -9.81 11.55 -7.08
N TYR A 208 -11.13 11.64 -6.96
CA TYR A 208 -12.01 10.95 -7.89
C TYR A 208 -13.23 11.77 -8.29
N GLN A 209 -13.76 11.46 -9.46
CA GLN A 209 -15.00 11.99 -10.00
C GLN A 209 -15.92 10.85 -10.42
N THR A 210 -17.20 10.94 -10.07
CA THR A 210 -18.20 9.93 -10.38
C THR A 210 -19.35 10.56 -11.15
N LEU A 211 -19.71 9.97 -12.28
CA LEU A 211 -20.97 10.19 -12.95
C LEU A 211 -21.91 9.01 -12.66
N GLN A 212 -23.07 9.32 -12.11
CA GLN A 212 -24.11 8.33 -11.81
C GLN A 212 -25.40 8.71 -12.52
N ILE A 213 -26.04 7.73 -13.16
CA ILE A 213 -27.32 7.86 -13.82
C ILE A 213 -28.28 6.79 -13.31
N GLY A 214 -29.56 7.03 -13.43
CA GLY A 214 -30.55 6.02 -13.09
C GLY A 214 -31.96 6.38 -13.57
N ALA A 215 -32.85 5.43 -13.36
CA ALA A 215 -34.27 5.61 -13.59
C ALA A 215 -35.04 4.83 -12.54
N ASP A 216 -36.15 5.40 -12.11
CA ASP A 216 -37.04 4.80 -11.13
C ASP A 216 -38.53 5.05 -11.46
N HIS A 217 -39.37 4.21 -10.90
CA HIS A 217 -40.83 4.29 -11.09
C HIS A 217 -41.53 3.97 -9.79
N ARG A 218 -42.55 4.75 -9.47
CA ARG A 218 -43.39 4.57 -8.28
C ARG A 218 -44.64 3.77 -8.63
N ILE A 219 -44.93 2.73 -7.85
CA ILE A 219 -46.11 1.88 -7.96
C ILE A 219 -46.77 1.82 -6.57
N GLY A 220 -47.74 2.70 -6.32
CA GLY A 220 -48.34 2.82 -4.99
C GLY A 220 -47.33 3.21 -3.93
N ASN A 221 -47.19 2.37 -2.89
CA ASN A 221 -46.22 2.55 -1.82
C ASN A 221 -44.84 2.02 -2.13
N PHE A 222 -44.63 1.44 -3.29
CA PHE A 222 -43.32 0.94 -3.72
C PHE A 222 -42.69 1.85 -4.76
N LEU A 223 -41.38 1.93 -4.69
CA LEU A 223 -40.53 2.55 -5.68
C LEU A 223 -39.46 1.55 -6.06
N ILE A 224 -39.24 1.38 -7.35
CA ILE A 224 -38.19 0.50 -7.92
C ILE A 224 -37.39 1.27 -8.94
N GLY A 225 -36.09 1.00 -9.01
CA GLY A 225 -35.21 1.65 -9.97
C GLY A 225 -33.93 0.89 -10.22
N ALA A 226 -33.20 1.39 -11.22
CA ALA A 226 -31.89 0.92 -11.59
C ALA A 226 -30.93 2.11 -11.69
N THR A 227 -29.65 1.88 -11.40
CA THR A 227 -28.59 2.88 -11.48
C THR A 227 -27.34 2.28 -12.11
N ALA A 228 -26.58 3.12 -12.78
CA ALA A 228 -25.22 2.82 -13.23
C ALA A 228 -24.31 3.99 -12.89
N SER A 229 -23.08 3.72 -12.56
CA SER A 229 -22.08 4.76 -12.32
C SER A 229 -20.71 4.41 -12.89
N TYR A 230 -19.99 5.46 -13.23
CA TYR A 230 -18.58 5.43 -13.60
C TYR A 230 -17.82 6.39 -12.71
N THR A 231 -16.75 5.89 -12.13
CA THR A 231 -15.82 6.69 -11.31
C THR A 231 -14.44 6.63 -11.95
N ASP A 232 -13.82 7.77 -12.08
CA ASP A 232 -12.45 7.99 -12.53
C ASP A 232 -11.67 8.64 -11.41
N GLY A 233 -10.49 8.11 -11.09
CA GLY A 233 -9.70 8.56 -9.96
C GLY A 233 -8.21 8.49 -10.21
N ASP A 234 -7.48 9.46 -9.67
CA ASP A 234 -6.03 9.56 -9.73
C ASP A 234 -5.44 9.36 -8.33
N GLY A 235 -4.65 8.30 -8.17
CA GLY A 235 -3.94 7.96 -6.94
C GLY A 235 -2.49 8.42 -6.98
N SER A 236 -2.06 9.12 -5.94
CA SER A 236 -0.67 9.51 -5.70
C SER A 236 -0.13 8.76 -4.49
N LEU A 237 1.03 8.11 -4.64
CA LEU A 237 1.72 7.33 -3.62
C LEU A 237 3.13 7.88 -3.42
N LYS A 238 3.78 7.51 -2.31
CA LYS A 238 5.16 7.94 -2.03
C LYS A 238 6.14 7.53 -3.13
N ASN A 239 5.92 6.40 -3.77
CA ASN A 239 6.80 5.81 -4.78
C ASN A 239 6.08 5.53 -6.10
N GLY A 240 5.07 6.32 -6.47
CA GLY A 240 4.40 6.17 -7.76
C GLY A 240 2.98 6.71 -7.79
N SER A 241 2.21 6.21 -8.75
CA SER A 241 0.83 6.64 -8.99
C SER A 241 -0.06 5.48 -9.45
N SER A 242 -1.36 5.67 -9.33
CA SER A 242 -2.39 4.79 -9.93
C SER A 242 -3.44 5.60 -10.67
N ASP A 243 -4.04 5.00 -11.70
CA ASP A 243 -5.23 5.46 -12.43
C ASP A 243 -6.34 4.45 -12.13
N ASP A 244 -7.36 4.89 -11.40
CA ASP A 244 -8.35 4.03 -10.79
C ASP A 244 -9.71 4.23 -11.46
N LYS A 245 -10.30 3.17 -12.01
CA LYS A 245 -11.61 3.17 -12.65
C LYS A 245 -12.55 2.23 -11.92
N ASN A 246 -13.75 2.72 -11.62
CA ASN A 246 -14.79 1.91 -11.01
C ASN A 246 -16.09 2.04 -11.79
N TYR A 247 -16.68 0.90 -12.12
CA TYR A 247 -17.99 0.80 -12.76
C TYR A 247 -18.92 0.08 -11.80
N ASN A 248 -20.12 0.59 -11.59
CA ASN A 248 -21.13 -0.19 -10.91
C ASN A 248 -22.49 -0.11 -11.60
N PHE A 249 -23.23 -1.19 -11.45
CA PHE A 249 -24.63 -1.30 -11.82
C PHE A 249 -25.42 -1.76 -10.60
N GLY A 250 -26.56 -1.12 -10.34
CA GLY A 250 -27.39 -1.42 -9.18
C GLY A 250 -28.87 -1.42 -9.45
N LEU A 251 -29.57 -2.22 -8.67
CA LEU A 251 -31.02 -2.18 -8.52
C LEU A 251 -31.35 -1.65 -7.14
N TYR A 252 -32.38 -0.85 -7.03
CA TYR A 252 -32.83 -0.31 -5.76
C TYR A 252 -34.35 -0.28 -5.67
N GLY A 253 -34.83 -0.33 -4.45
CA GLY A 253 -36.25 -0.23 -4.17
C GLY A 253 -36.52 0.36 -2.80
N SER A 254 -37.67 0.97 -2.64
CA SER A 254 -38.15 1.53 -1.39
C SER A 254 -39.60 1.13 -1.19
N TRP A 255 -39.94 0.72 0.03
CA TRP A 255 -41.31 0.65 0.52
C TRP A 255 -41.58 1.83 1.43
N LEU A 256 -42.70 2.52 1.21
CA LEU A 256 -43.12 3.70 1.95
C LEU A 256 -44.43 3.40 2.71
N GLY A 257 -44.36 3.31 4.03
CA GLY A 257 -45.54 3.13 4.88
C GLY A 257 -46.28 4.43 5.10
N ASP A 258 -47.57 4.28 5.42
CA ASP A 258 -48.49 5.42 5.64
C ASP A 258 -48.11 6.30 6.84
N ASP A 259 -47.44 5.73 7.83
CA ASP A 259 -46.97 6.40 9.05
C ASP A 259 -45.59 7.04 8.95
N GLY A 260 -45.07 7.23 7.72
CA GLY A 260 -43.73 7.78 7.47
C GLY A 260 -42.59 6.77 7.63
N GLN A 261 -42.91 5.49 7.81
CA GLN A 261 -41.92 4.40 7.80
C GLN A 261 -41.44 4.16 6.39
N PHE A 262 -40.19 3.67 6.25
CA PHE A 262 -39.68 3.22 4.98
C PHE A 262 -38.67 2.07 5.15
N VAL A 263 -38.56 1.28 4.10
CA VAL A 263 -37.52 0.26 3.96
C VAL A 263 -36.90 0.48 2.58
N ASP A 264 -35.60 0.76 2.56
CA ASP A 264 -34.81 0.93 1.34
C ASP A 264 -33.89 -0.28 1.18
N VAL A 265 -33.81 -0.80 -0.05
CA VAL A 265 -32.93 -1.92 -0.42
C VAL A 265 -32.16 -1.53 -1.65
N THR A 266 -30.85 -1.76 -1.64
CA THR A 266 -29.95 -1.52 -2.78
C THR A 266 -29.05 -2.72 -2.98
N LEU A 267 -29.01 -3.25 -4.20
CA LEU A 267 -28.11 -4.33 -4.62
C LEU A 267 -27.26 -3.83 -5.77
N LYS A 268 -25.93 -3.96 -5.66
CA LYS A 268 -25.00 -3.51 -6.70
C LYS A 268 -23.94 -4.55 -7.03
N ARG A 269 -23.54 -4.55 -8.30
CA ARG A 269 -22.33 -5.19 -8.79
C ARG A 269 -21.33 -4.12 -9.18
N HIS A 270 -20.10 -4.26 -8.70
CA HIS A 270 -18.98 -3.35 -8.90
C HIS A 270 -17.89 -4.04 -9.70
N HIS A 271 -17.17 -3.27 -10.51
CA HIS A 271 -15.94 -3.68 -11.16
C HIS A 271 -14.92 -2.55 -11.05
N THR A 272 -13.76 -2.85 -10.50
CA THR A 272 -12.69 -1.89 -10.28
C THR A 272 -11.46 -2.32 -11.05
N GLN A 273 -10.82 -1.36 -11.69
CA GLN A 273 -9.53 -1.50 -12.36
C GLN A 273 -8.61 -0.42 -11.83
N SER A 274 -7.36 -0.78 -11.53
CA SER A 274 -6.28 0.15 -11.19
C SER A 274 -5.07 -0.15 -12.05
N ASP A 275 -4.68 0.80 -12.87
CA ASP A 275 -3.43 0.78 -13.61
C ASP A 275 -2.39 1.56 -12.78
N TYR A 276 -1.21 1.02 -12.57
CA TYR A 276 -0.22 1.61 -11.68
C TYR A 276 1.17 1.67 -12.29
N ASP A 277 1.89 2.73 -11.88
CA ASP A 277 3.31 2.97 -12.12
C ASP A 277 3.99 3.16 -10.77
N LEU A 278 4.75 2.18 -10.31
CA LEU A 278 5.42 2.17 -9.01
C LEU A 278 6.94 2.06 -9.18
N TYR A 279 7.68 2.44 -8.14
CA TYR A 279 9.14 2.40 -8.14
C TYR A 279 9.63 1.72 -6.86
N TYR A 280 10.62 0.81 -7.02
CA TYR A 280 11.40 0.33 -5.90
C TYR A 280 12.30 1.44 -5.35
N THR A 281 12.76 1.31 -4.11
CA THR A 281 13.73 2.25 -3.50
C THR A 281 15.03 2.34 -4.26
N ARG A 282 15.39 1.30 -5.01
CA ARG A 282 16.56 1.25 -5.92
C ARG A 282 16.32 1.96 -7.26
N GLY A 283 15.12 2.52 -7.49
CA GLY A 283 14.77 3.33 -8.66
C GLY A 283 14.21 2.57 -9.87
N GLU A 284 14.08 1.25 -9.81
CA GLU A 284 13.45 0.46 -10.87
C GLU A 284 11.94 0.66 -10.89
N LYS A 285 11.39 0.85 -12.09
CA LYS A 285 9.95 1.00 -12.32
C LYS A 285 9.27 -0.35 -12.45
N VAL A 286 8.11 -0.46 -11.85
CA VAL A 286 7.17 -1.57 -12.00
C VAL A 286 5.81 -1.02 -12.37
N ASP A 287 5.30 -1.42 -13.51
CA ASP A 287 3.95 -1.11 -13.95
C ASP A 287 3.07 -2.36 -13.92
N GLY A 288 1.78 -2.15 -14.03
CA GLY A 288 0.82 -3.23 -14.09
C GLY A 288 -0.61 -2.77 -13.93
N SER A 289 -1.51 -3.73 -13.90
CA SER A 289 -2.94 -3.49 -13.75
C SER A 289 -3.53 -4.53 -12.81
N MET A 290 -4.39 -4.09 -11.89
CA MET A 290 -5.19 -4.97 -11.05
C MET A 290 -6.67 -4.79 -11.36
N HIS A 291 -7.40 -5.90 -11.37
CA HIS A 291 -8.84 -5.91 -11.57
C HIS A 291 -9.50 -6.68 -10.43
N THR A 292 -10.57 -6.14 -9.91
CA THR A 292 -11.40 -6.85 -8.94
C THR A 292 -12.87 -6.52 -9.16
N SER A 293 -13.74 -7.41 -8.74
CA SER A 293 -15.19 -7.22 -8.80
C SER A 293 -15.77 -7.38 -7.41
N GLY A 294 -16.93 -6.78 -7.17
CA GLY A 294 -17.58 -6.90 -5.89
C GLY A 294 -19.10 -6.84 -6.00
N THR A 295 -19.75 -7.32 -4.96
CA THR A 295 -21.21 -7.25 -4.83
C THR A 295 -21.55 -6.62 -3.49
N SER A 296 -22.51 -5.73 -3.46
CA SER A 296 -22.97 -5.11 -2.22
C SER A 296 -24.49 -5.15 -2.11
N LEU A 297 -24.97 -5.36 -0.88
CA LEU A 297 -26.38 -5.31 -0.50
C LEU A 297 -26.51 -4.35 0.68
N SER A 298 -27.44 -3.42 0.61
CA SER A 298 -27.81 -2.51 1.69
C SER A 298 -29.29 -2.63 1.98
N VAL A 299 -29.64 -2.63 3.26
CA VAL A 299 -31.01 -2.57 3.76
C VAL A 299 -31.09 -1.50 4.83
N GLU A 300 -31.87 -0.47 4.61
CA GLU A 300 -32.12 0.61 5.55
C GLU A 300 -33.59 0.62 5.99
N TYR A 301 -33.82 0.79 7.27
CA TYR A 301 -35.12 1.09 7.85
C TYR A 301 -35.09 2.46 8.51
N GLY A 302 -36.10 3.25 8.30
CA GLY A 302 -36.28 4.51 9.01
C GLY A 302 -37.72 4.92 9.14
N ARG A 303 -37.91 5.98 9.91
CA ARG A 303 -39.26 6.57 10.09
C ARG A 303 -39.14 8.10 10.17
N ARG A 304 -39.94 8.77 9.34
CA ARG A 304 -40.04 10.22 9.33
C ARG A 304 -41.15 10.67 10.31
N PHE A 305 -40.76 11.53 11.22
CA PHE A 305 -41.68 12.21 12.17
C PHE A 305 -41.78 13.67 11.77
N ASN A 306 -42.94 14.07 11.23
CA ASN A 306 -43.21 15.48 10.93
C ASN A 306 -43.51 16.21 12.22
N ILE A 307 -42.91 17.38 12.42
CA ILE A 307 -43.18 18.24 13.60
C ILE A 307 -44.46 19.01 13.34
N ALA A 308 -45.43 18.81 14.24
CA ALA A 308 -46.78 19.36 14.09
C ALA A 308 -46.76 20.89 13.84
N ASN A 309 -47.57 21.33 12.88
CA ASN A 309 -47.71 22.72 12.44
C ASN A 309 -46.45 23.38 11.88
N THR A 310 -45.49 22.55 11.43
CA THR A 310 -44.24 23.03 10.76
C THR A 310 -43.96 22.24 9.50
N ASN A 311 -42.99 22.71 8.71
CA ASN A 311 -42.45 22.00 7.55
C ASN A 311 -41.17 21.23 7.88
N TYR A 312 -40.84 21.06 9.17
CA TYR A 312 -39.67 20.34 9.65
C TYR A 312 -40.00 18.89 9.99
N TYR A 313 -38.98 18.03 9.89
CA TYR A 313 -39.10 16.61 10.26
C TYR A 313 -37.82 16.11 10.95
N LEU A 314 -37.97 15.02 11.69
CA LEU A 314 -36.87 14.19 12.20
C LEU A 314 -37.04 12.79 11.63
N GLU A 315 -35.92 12.17 11.24
CA GLU A 315 -35.92 10.86 10.57
C GLU A 315 -34.78 10.00 11.14
N PRO A 316 -34.99 9.25 12.23
CA PRO A 316 -34.10 8.22 12.68
C PRO A 316 -34.04 7.08 11.66
N GLN A 317 -32.81 6.52 11.50
CA GLN A 317 -32.49 5.50 10.49
C GLN A 317 -31.56 4.46 11.08
N ALA A 318 -31.75 3.22 10.68
CA ALA A 318 -30.83 2.10 10.91
C ALA A 318 -30.59 1.36 9.61
N GLU A 319 -29.34 1.04 9.32
CA GLU A 319 -28.94 0.39 8.08
C GLU A 319 -27.95 -0.72 8.34
N LEU A 320 -28.05 -1.78 7.57
CA LEU A 320 -27.08 -2.85 7.47
C LEU A 320 -26.62 -2.97 6.01
N MET A 321 -25.31 -2.89 5.81
CA MET A 321 -24.68 -3.04 4.49
C MET A 321 -23.75 -4.24 4.54
N TYR A 322 -23.86 -5.13 3.55
CA TYR A 322 -22.92 -6.21 3.32
C TYR A 322 -22.24 -6.00 1.98
N GLY A 323 -20.92 -6.09 1.97
CA GLY A 323 -20.09 -6.02 0.79
C GLY A 323 -19.15 -7.21 0.69
N HIS A 324 -18.97 -7.72 -0.51
CA HIS A 324 -17.98 -8.74 -0.84
C HIS A 324 -17.21 -8.27 -2.06
N LEU A 325 -15.91 -8.02 -1.88
CA LEU A 325 -14.96 -7.75 -2.95
C LEU A 325 -14.22 -9.05 -3.24
N ASP A 326 -14.25 -9.51 -4.48
CA ASP A 326 -13.70 -10.78 -4.91
C ASP A 326 -12.16 -10.78 -4.74
N SER A 327 -11.55 -11.95 -4.58
CA SER A 327 -10.10 -12.10 -4.64
C SER A 327 -9.57 -11.69 -6.01
N ALA A 328 -8.32 -11.27 -6.06
CA ALA A 328 -7.65 -10.88 -7.29
C ALA A 328 -6.27 -11.52 -7.38
N ASP A 329 -6.00 -12.17 -8.51
CA ASP A 329 -4.69 -12.69 -8.88
C ASP A 329 -4.20 -11.96 -10.13
N TYR A 330 -3.03 -11.36 -10.05
CA TYR A 330 -2.43 -10.62 -11.17
C TYR A 330 -0.91 -10.72 -11.14
N THR A 331 -0.26 -10.32 -12.21
CA THR A 331 1.20 -10.33 -12.33
C THR A 331 1.68 -8.92 -12.66
N THR A 332 2.65 -8.42 -11.93
CA THR A 332 3.30 -7.14 -12.19
C THR A 332 4.16 -7.19 -13.45
N GLY A 333 4.51 -6.03 -14.03
CA GLY A 333 5.32 -5.95 -15.25
C GLY A 333 6.70 -6.60 -15.13
N ASN A 334 7.27 -6.71 -13.92
CA ASN A 334 8.52 -7.44 -13.67
C ASN A 334 8.34 -8.92 -13.28
N GLY A 335 7.12 -9.46 -13.41
CA GLY A 335 6.84 -10.90 -13.26
C GLY A 335 6.53 -11.37 -11.84
N VAL A 336 6.34 -10.48 -10.88
CA VAL A 336 5.88 -10.84 -9.53
C VAL A 336 4.39 -11.21 -9.59
N ARG A 337 4.04 -12.39 -9.09
CA ARG A 337 2.65 -12.83 -8.94
C ARG A 337 2.10 -12.31 -7.63
N ILE A 338 0.97 -11.63 -7.71
CA ILE A 338 0.25 -11.08 -6.57
C ILE A 338 -1.05 -11.85 -6.40
N SER A 339 -1.31 -12.30 -5.18
CA SER A 339 -2.58 -12.88 -4.77
C SER A 339 -3.16 -12.05 -3.64
N GLN A 340 -4.32 -11.47 -3.88
CA GLN A 340 -5.09 -10.69 -2.93
C GLN A 340 -6.32 -11.49 -2.50
N ASP A 341 -6.50 -11.65 -1.20
CA ASP A 341 -7.67 -12.33 -0.66
C ASP A 341 -8.94 -11.48 -0.85
N ALA A 342 -10.08 -12.15 -0.90
CA ALA A 342 -11.38 -11.46 -0.95
C ALA A 342 -11.60 -10.66 0.34
N ILE A 343 -12.19 -9.46 0.20
CA ILE A 343 -12.53 -8.59 1.32
C ILE A 343 -14.03 -8.67 1.56
N LYS A 344 -14.41 -8.96 2.80
CA LYS A 344 -15.81 -8.87 3.25
C LYS A 344 -15.95 -7.65 4.14
N SER A 345 -17.09 -7.00 4.06
CA SER A 345 -17.45 -5.84 4.86
C SER A 345 -18.89 -6.00 5.34
N LEU A 346 -19.09 -5.89 6.65
CA LEU A 346 -20.41 -5.83 7.25
C LEU A 346 -20.51 -4.55 8.06
N VAL A 347 -21.23 -3.56 7.53
CA VAL A 347 -21.33 -2.24 8.14
C VAL A 347 -22.73 -2.04 8.71
N GLY A 348 -22.80 -1.74 9.99
CA GLY A 348 -24.01 -1.21 10.64
C GLY A 348 -23.93 0.31 10.72
N ARG A 349 -25.03 0.98 10.42
CA ARG A 349 -25.16 2.42 10.55
C ARG A 349 -26.41 2.79 11.34
N LEU A 350 -26.24 3.67 12.32
CA LEU A 350 -27.34 4.35 13.01
C LEU A 350 -27.24 5.84 12.71
N GLY A 351 -28.32 6.43 12.28
CA GLY A 351 -28.36 7.82 11.85
C GLY A 351 -29.62 8.54 12.26
N ILE A 352 -29.55 9.85 12.25
CA ILE A 352 -30.68 10.74 12.38
C ILE A 352 -30.55 11.87 11.36
N ALA A 353 -31.60 12.14 10.62
CA ALA A 353 -31.70 13.31 9.76
C ALA A 353 -32.74 14.30 10.35
N ALA A 354 -32.42 15.57 10.25
CA ALA A 354 -33.35 16.68 10.52
C ALA A 354 -33.46 17.50 9.25
N GLY A 355 -34.70 17.76 8.81
CA GLY A 355 -34.89 18.43 7.53
C GLY A 355 -36.12 19.30 7.48
N TRP A 356 -36.22 20.03 6.39
CA TRP A 356 -37.32 20.90 6.03
C TRP A 356 -37.77 20.59 4.60
N VAL A 357 -39.09 20.63 4.39
CA VAL A 357 -39.70 20.46 3.06
C VAL A 357 -40.56 21.67 2.78
N SER A 358 -40.42 22.24 1.55
CA SER A 358 -41.25 23.38 1.17
C SER A 358 -42.74 22.98 1.19
N PRO A 359 -43.65 23.91 1.48
CA PRO A 359 -45.10 23.62 1.49
C PRO A 359 -45.59 23.01 0.18
N GLU A 360 -45.01 23.42 -0.94
CA GLU A 360 -45.35 22.96 -2.28
C GLU A 360 -44.64 21.67 -2.67
N LYS A 361 -43.77 21.13 -1.79
CA LYS A 361 -42.94 19.93 -2.04
C LYS A 361 -42.04 20.04 -3.27
N THR A 362 -41.59 21.25 -3.59
CA THR A 362 -40.69 21.55 -4.73
C THR A 362 -39.24 21.66 -4.30
N GLY A 363 -38.96 21.74 -3.01
CA GLY A 363 -37.62 21.84 -2.45
C GLY A 363 -37.52 21.25 -1.05
N SER A 364 -36.34 20.77 -0.69
CA SER A 364 -36.02 20.29 0.64
C SER A 364 -34.60 20.62 1.03
N ALA A 365 -34.33 20.72 2.33
CA ALA A 365 -33.02 20.81 2.91
C ALA A 365 -32.94 19.94 4.14
N TYR A 366 -31.81 19.26 4.35
CA TYR A 366 -31.61 18.42 5.53
C TYR A 366 -30.14 18.38 5.95
N ILE A 367 -29.95 18.02 7.23
CA ILE A 367 -28.67 17.61 7.79
C ILE A 367 -28.83 16.20 8.32
N LYS A 368 -27.78 15.38 8.19
CA LYS A 368 -27.75 13.98 8.62
C LYS A 368 -26.48 13.74 9.44
N ALA A 369 -26.62 13.12 10.58
CA ALA A 369 -25.51 12.60 11.39
C ALA A 369 -25.65 11.09 11.53
N SER A 370 -24.55 10.37 11.43
CA SER A 370 -24.55 8.92 11.53
C SER A 370 -23.28 8.41 12.21
N VAL A 371 -23.42 7.28 12.90
CA VAL A 371 -22.31 6.48 13.41
C VAL A 371 -22.30 5.16 12.65
N LEU A 372 -21.14 4.77 12.18
CA LEU A 372 -20.91 3.54 11.43
C LEU A 372 -19.90 2.66 12.16
N ASN A 373 -20.12 1.34 12.10
CA ASN A 373 -19.15 0.36 12.53
C ASN A 373 -19.03 -0.72 11.44
N ASP A 374 -17.80 -1.10 11.09
CA ASP A 374 -17.48 -2.20 10.18
C ASP A 374 -16.90 -3.35 11.01
N TRP A 375 -17.49 -4.54 10.92
CA TRP A 375 -17.10 -5.71 11.70
C TRP A 375 -16.17 -6.67 10.94
N GLU A 376 -16.07 -6.54 9.61
CA GLU A 376 -15.26 -7.43 8.76
C GLU A 376 -14.59 -6.59 7.68
N ALA A 377 -13.31 -6.27 7.82
CA ALA A 377 -12.57 -5.50 6.80
C ALA A 377 -11.09 -5.87 6.77
N GLU A 378 -10.77 -7.17 6.81
CA GLU A 378 -9.38 -7.65 6.74
C GLU A 378 -9.10 -8.28 5.37
N SER A 379 -7.92 -8.01 4.83
CA SER A 379 -7.43 -8.60 3.58
C SER A 379 -5.93 -8.74 3.62
N ASP A 380 -5.45 -9.91 3.22
CA ASP A 380 -4.03 -10.18 3.03
C ASP A 380 -3.67 -10.09 1.54
N ILE A 381 -2.46 -9.57 1.28
CA ILE A 381 -1.84 -9.56 -0.04
C ILE A 381 -0.54 -10.35 0.07
N ARG A 382 -0.36 -11.32 -0.84
CA ARG A 382 0.84 -12.15 -0.93
C ARG A 382 1.48 -11.95 -2.29
N ALA A 383 2.80 -11.93 -2.28
CA ALA A 383 3.61 -11.88 -3.49
C ALA A 383 4.46 -13.13 -3.63
N SER A 384 4.71 -13.56 -4.85
CA SER A 384 5.65 -14.63 -5.13
C SER A 384 6.34 -14.45 -6.49
N LYS A 385 7.62 -14.80 -6.56
CA LYS A 385 8.40 -14.85 -7.78
C LYS A 385 9.50 -15.91 -7.65
N ASP A 386 9.65 -16.76 -8.65
CA ASP A 386 10.74 -17.76 -8.74
C ASP A 386 10.93 -18.62 -7.48
N GLY A 387 9.82 -18.94 -6.78
CA GLY A 387 9.82 -19.76 -5.57
C GLY A 387 10.08 -18.99 -4.27
N ILE A 388 10.17 -17.65 -4.33
CA ILE A 388 10.23 -16.73 -3.17
C ILE A 388 8.81 -16.23 -2.90
N SER A 389 8.40 -16.16 -1.63
CA SER A 389 7.07 -15.70 -1.21
C SER A 389 7.13 -15.02 0.15
#